data_870919e3ab3232de70ed52a4d4fbc3df
#
_entry.id   870919e3ab3232de70ed52a4d4fbc3df
#
_cell.length_a   1.000
_cell.length_b   1.000
_cell.length_c   1.000
_cell.angle_alpha   90.00
_cell.angle_beta   90.00
_cell.angle_gamma   90.00
#
_symmetry.space_group_name_H-M   'P 1'
#
loop_
_entity.id
_entity.type
_entity.pdbx_description
1 polymer ?
#
loop_
_entity_poly.entity_id
_entity_poly.type
_entity_poly.pdbx_seq_one_letter_code
_entity_poly.pdbx_strand_id
1 'polypeptide(L)'
;MAEGNWGGAGMHKVDIRNDLMFSYVMRNPEICTKLLEVLLPGHKIARVEYIELESEREDAPQAARARKNRPDTQKALLSAIDKRSVRLDAYLDDGKTIYNVEMQTAEYGALPQRARLYQAHIDINQLERGQNFDELRPSYVIFICTFDPFGQSRYQYSFRNVCRETGGELQDEAYKLFFNTTGTEGEISPSLREMLQYINNPGAYPVQKSKVELIHRIETAVEEANQNDEWRRMYMTWQIRQREAELLGEKRGIAIGEKRGIAIGEERGIAIGEERGITIGEKRGKLETARAMLRELPMAQVARFTGLSREELQSLAGEIAPQA
;
A
#
# COMPACT_ATOMS: atom_id res chain seq x y z
N MET A 1 44.38 -10.15 -6.94
CA MET A 1 44.28 -9.89 -5.51
C MET A 1 44.03 -8.41 -5.33
N ALA A 2 42.80 -8.03 -5.12
CA ALA A 2 42.41 -6.67 -4.76
C ALA A 2 41.71 -6.78 -3.42
N GLU A 3 42.43 -6.41 -2.37
CA GLU A 3 41.92 -6.31 -1.00
C GLU A 3 40.87 -5.22 -0.97
N GLY A 4 39.62 -5.62 -0.83
CA GLY A 4 38.49 -4.73 -0.60
C GLY A 4 38.61 -4.12 0.80
N ASN A 5 38.97 -2.86 0.84
CA ASN A 5 39.02 -2.02 2.01
C ASN A 5 37.59 -1.82 2.58
N TRP A 6 37.18 -2.66 3.54
CA TRP A 6 35.97 -2.50 4.36
C TRP A 6 36.27 -1.55 5.53
N GLY A 7 36.81 -0.38 5.21
CA GLY A 7 37.06 0.69 6.18
C GLY A 7 35.75 1.36 6.57
N GLY A 8 35.38 1.17 7.84
CA GLY A 8 34.48 1.91 8.72
C GLY A 8 33.69 3.11 8.18
N ALA A 9 32.69 2.87 7.35
CA ALA A 9 31.58 3.81 7.24
C ALA A 9 30.74 3.62 8.52
N GLY A 10 30.87 4.54 9.47
CA GLY A 10 30.08 4.55 10.70
C GLY A 10 28.60 4.42 10.32
N MET A 11 27.93 3.43 10.89
CA MET A 11 26.49 3.22 10.67
C MET A 11 25.77 4.53 11.04
N HIS A 12 25.03 5.12 10.11
CA HIS A 12 24.24 6.32 10.40
C HIS A 12 23.30 6.03 11.57
N LYS A 13 23.19 6.98 12.52
CA LYS A 13 22.24 6.90 13.64
C LYS A 13 20.84 6.69 13.05
N VAL A 14 20.19 5.60 13.43
CA VAL A 14 18.82 5.29 13.06
C VAL A 14 17.90 6.05 14.01
N ASP A 15 16.97 6.84 13.48
CA ASP A 15 16.04 7.62 14.28
C ASP A 15 14.67 6.93 14.45
N ILE A 16 13.80 7.54 15.26
CA ILE A 16 12.49 6.99 15.65
C ILE A 16 11.53 6.79 14.46
N ARG A 17 11.77 7.41 13.31
CA ARG A 17 10.94 7.26 12.11
C ARG A 17 11.16 5.95 11.38
N ASN A 18 12.22 5.24 11.70
CA ASN A 18 12.44 3.91 11.14
C ASN A 18 11.50 2.89 11.80
N ASP A 19 10.81 2.08 11.02
CA ASP A 19 9.79 1.12 11.47
C ASP A 19 10.33 0.16 12.54
N LEU A 20 11.56 -0.38 12.36
CA LEU A 20 12.17 -1.29 13.32
C LEU A 20 12.56 -0.56 14.62
N MET A 21 13.08 0.67 14.52
CA MET A 21 13.41 1.49 15.69
C MET A 21 12.13 1.85 16.45
N PHE A 22 11.08 2.27 15.73
CA PHE A 22 9.80 2.58 16.34
C PHE A 22 9.22 1.38 17.09
N SER A 23 9.13 0.23 16.45
CA SER A 23 8.70 -1.02 17.11
C SER A 23 9.55 -1.38 18.31
N TYR A 24 10.88 -1.20 18.23
CA TYR A 24 11.79 -1.49 19.35
C TYR A 24 11.54 -0.56 20.55
N VAL A 25 11.42 0.74 20.33
CA VAL A 25 11.13 1.75 21.36
C VAL A 25 9.75 1.53 21.97
N MET A 26 8.76 1.16 21.16
CA MET A 26 7.38 0.90 21.61
C MET A 26 7.22 -0.40 22.40
N ARG A 27 8.26 -1.24 22.54
CA ARG A 27 8.25 -2.35 23.51
C ARG A 27 8.33 -1.89 24.97
N ASN A 28 8.68 -0.63 25.19
CA ASN A 28 8.69 -0.04 26.52
C ASN A 28 7.27 0.42 26.92
N PRO A 29 6.61 -0.22 27.91
CA PRO A 29 5.24 0.11 28.29
C PRO A 29 5.03 1.55 28.77
N GLU A 30 6.06 2.14 29.43
CA GLU A 30 5.96 3.51 29.90
C GLU A 30 5.99 4.51 28.75
N ILE A 31 6.83 4.27 27.73
CA ILE A 31 6.87 5.10 26.52
C ILE A 31 5.55 4.99 25.78
N CYS A 32 5.01 3.77 25.60
CA CYS A 32 3.73 3.54 24.96
C CYS A 32 2.59 4.28 25.67
N THR A 33 2.48 4.12 26.99
CA THR A 33 1.43 4.78 27.77
C THR A 33 1.51 6.30 27.59
N LYS A 34 2.70 6.88 27.73
CA LYS A 34 2.89 8.33 27.56
C LYS A 34 2.63 8.79 26.13
N LEU A 35 2.97 7.98 25.12
CA LEU A 35 2.66 8.30 23.74
C LEU A 35 1.14 8.36 23.52
N LEU A 36 0.40 7.37 23.98
CA LEU A 36 -1.05 7.35 23.88
C LEU A 36 -1.71 8.52 24.64
N GLU A 37 -1.21 8.88 25.81
CA GLU A 37 -1.68 10.05 26.57
C GLU A 37 -1.50 11.36 25.78
N VAL A 38 -0.39 11.50 25.03
CA VAL A 38 -0.13 12.66 24.18
C VAL A 38 -1.01 12.67 22.94
N LEU A 39 -1.20 11.49 22.31
CA LEU A 39 -2.00 11.36 21.09
C LEU A 39 -3.51 11.44 21.36
N LEU A 40 -3.96 11.01 22.55
CA LEU A 40 -5.36 10.93 22.95
C LEU A 40 -5.63 11.75 24.23
N PRO A 41 -5.50 13.08 24.19
CA PRO A 41 -5.66 13.91 25.37
C PRO A 41 -7.06 13.75 25.97
N GLY A 42 -7.11 13.55 27.30
CA GLY A 42 -8.37 13.33 28.04
C GLY A 42 -8.78 11.87 28.17
N HIS A 43 -8.14 10.93 27.46
CA HIS A 43 -8.32 9.50 27.70
C HIS A 43 -7.46 9.06 28.89
N LYS A 44 -8.08 8.27 29.78
CA LYS A 44 -7.35 7.63 30.86
C LYS A 44 -6.77 6.31 30.33
N ILE A 45 -5.51 6.36 29.95
CA ILE A 45 -4.79 5.19 29.48
C ILE A 45 -4.31 4.42 30.72
N ALA A 46 -4.71 3.16 30.84
CA ALA A 46 -4.10 2.26 31.81
C ALA A 46 -2.69 1.85 31.32
N ARG A 47 -1.94 1.12 32.16
CA ARG A 47 -0.66 0.59 31.71
C ARG A 47 -0.89 -0.33 30.50
N VAL A 48 -0.27 0.03 29.38
CA VAL A 48 -0.37 -0.77 28.14
C VAL A 48 0.66 -1.88 28.12
N GLU A 49 0.29 -3.00 27.50
CA GLU A 49 1.19 -4.10 27.17
C GLU A 49 1.39 -4.15 25.65
N TYR A 50 2.63 -4.36 25.24
CA TYR A 50 2.95 -4.63 23.85
C TYR A 50 2.61 -6.09 23.54
N ILE A 51 1.76 -6.31 22.53
CA ILE A 51 1.35 -7.65 22.11
C ILE A 51 2.16 -8.07 20.90
N GLU A 52 2.99 -9.09 21.04
CA GLU A 52 3.61 -9.76 19.89
C GLU A 52 2.55 -10.61 19.17
N LEU A 53 2.22 -10.25 17.95
CA LEU A 53 1.33 -11.05 17.13
C LEU A 53 2.02 -12.38 16.75
N GLU A 54 1.27 -13.48 16.75
CA GLU A 54 1.80 -14.83 16.47
C GLU A 54 2.53 -14.94 15.12
N SER A 55 2.27 -14.04 14.17
CA SER A 55 3.00 -13.96 12.89
C SER A 55 4.47 -13.54 13.04
N GLU A 56 4.85 -12.96 14.18
CA GLU A 56 6.23 -12.55 14.48
C GLU A 56 7.05 -13.68 15.14
N ARG A 57 6.41 -14.76 15.60
CA ARG A 57 7.08 -15.93 16.19
C ARG A 57 7.45 -16.94 15.11
N GLU A 58 8.60 -16.76 14.48
CA GLU A 58 9.09 -17.69 13.45
C GLU A 58 9.37 -19.12 13.98
N ASP A 59 9.36 -19.37 15.31
CA ASP A 59 9.84 -20.64 15.92
C ASP A 59 8.90 -21.34 16.92
N ALA A 60 7.58 -21.13 16.89
CA ALA A 60 6.70 -21.74 17.90
C ALA A 60 5.99 -23.02 17.42
N PRO A 61 6.44 -24.23 17.81
CA PRO A 61 5.77 -25.52 17.52
C PRO A 61 4.35 -25.62 18.13
N GLN A 62 4.04 -24.81 19.13
CA GLN A 62 2.73 -24.84 19.82
C GLN A 62 1.63 -24.09 19.08
N ALA A 63 1.93 -23.01 18.35
CA ALA A 63 0.98 -22.27 17.51
C ALA A 63 0.39 -23.16 16.39
N ALA A 64 1.16 -24.12 15.89
CA ALA A 64 0.69 -25.09 14.89
C ALA A 64 -0.39 -26.05 15.43
N ARG A 65 -0.44 -26.31 16.75
CA ARG A 65 -1.46 -27.19 17.36
C ARG A 65 -2.80 -26.49 17.57
N ALA A 66 -2.81 -25.20 17.94
CA ALA A 66 -4.02 -24.38 18.05
C ALA A 66 -4.69 -24.16 16.68
N ARG A 67 -3.90 -24.05 15.60
CA ARG A 67 -4.42 -23.93 14.22
C ARG A 67 -5.15 -25.18 13.71
N LYS A 68 -4.85 -26.37 14.23
CA LYS A 68 -5.48 -27.64 13.77
C LYS A 68 -6.95 -27.77 14.11
N ASN A 69 -7.45 -27.08 15.12
CA ASN A 69 -8.82 -27.20 15.62
C ASN A 69 -9.79 -26.12 15.13
N ARG A 70 -9.36 -25.20 14.24
CA ARG A 70 -10.25 -24.18 13.67
C ARG A 70 -10.99 -24.69 12.43
N PRO A 71 -12.26 -24.30 12.20
CA PRO A 71 -13.00 -24.69 10.99
C PRO A 71 -12.29 -24.18 9.72
N ASP A 72 -12.45 -24.92 8.62
CA ASP A 72 -11.74 -24.64 7.36
C ASP A 72 -11.98 -23.23 6.80
N THR A 73 -13.15 -22.65 7.00
CA THR A 73 -13.48 -21.27 6.60
C THR A 73 -12.71 -20.21 7.38
N GLN A 74 -12.54 -20.39 8.69
CA GLN A 74 -11.72 -19.47 9.50
C GLN A 74 -10.21 -19.64 9.20
N LYS A 75 -9.75 -20.86 8.96
CA LYS A 75 -8.37 -21.13 8.51
C LYS A 75 -8.07 -20.45 7.18
N ALA A 76 -9.02 -20.45 6.24
CA ALA A 76 -8.86 -19.79 4.95
C ALA A 76 -8.76 -18.26 5.09
N LEU A 77 -9.56 -17.66 5.98
CA LEU A 77 -9.55 -16.21 6.23
C LEU A 77 -8.26 -15.78 6.90
N LEU A 78 -7.84 -16.46 7.97
CA LEU A 78 -6.58 -16.18 8.67
C LEU A 78 -5.37 -16.44 7.78
N SER A 79 -5.37 -17.53 7.00
CA SER A 79 -4.27 -17.79 6.04
C SER A 79 -4.20 -16.76 4.91
N ALA A 80 -5.30 -16.09 4.57
CA ALA A 80 -5.31 -15.00 3.60
C ALA A 80 -4.73 -13.70 4.20
N ILE A 81 -4.95 -13.46 5.49
CA ILE A 81 -4.34 -12.35 6.25
C ILE A 81 -2.85 -12.62 6.47
N ASP A 82 -2.47 -13.82 6.92
CA ASP A 82 -1.07 -14.26 7.06
C ASP A 82 -0.28 -14.15 5.75
N LYS A 83 -0.90 -14.44 4.60
CA LYS A 83 -0.26 -14.32 3.29
C LYS A 83 0.07 -12.88 2.88
N ARG A 84 -0.55 -11.88 3.51
CA ARG A 84 -0.25 -10.45 3.28
C ARG A 84 0.72 -9.87 4.28
N SER A 85 1.18 -10.66 5.27
CA SER A 85 2.14 -10.22 6.30
C SER A 85 1.75 -8.85 6.86
N VAL A 86 0.56 -8.77 7.48
CA VAL A 86 0.17 -7.55 8.20
C VAL A 86 1.05 -7.49 9.43
N ARG A 87 2.13 -6.71 9.35
CA ARG A 87 2.97 -6.37 10.48
C ARG A 87 2.46 -5.06 11.04
N LEU A 88 2.15 -5.03 12.32
CA LEU A 88 1.76 -3.84 13.06
C LEU A 88 3.00 -3.31 13.78
N ASP A 89 3.27 -1.99 13.68
CA ASP A 89 4.46 -1.40 14.27
C ASP A 89 4.40 -1.40 15.80
N ALA A 90 3.25 -1.06 16.37
CA ALA A 90 3.00 -1.17 17.81
C ALA A 90 1.53 -1.57 18.07
N TYR A 91 1.32 -2.79 18.54
CA TYR A 91 0.01 -3.31 18.93
C TYR A 91 -0.06 -3.35 20.46
N LEU A 92 -0.93 -2.54 21.03
CA LEU A 92 -0.94 -2.21 22.45
C LEU A 92 -2.32 -2.50 23.04
N ASP A 93 -2.36 -3.04 24.26
CA ASP A 93 -3.58 -3.34 25.00
C ASP A 93 -3.49 -2.76 26.41
N ASP A 94 -4.48 -1.98 26.86
CA ASP A 94 -4.58 -1.47 28.20
C ASP A 94 -5.59 -2.22 29.07
N GLY A 95 -6.07 -3.37 28.60
CA GLY A 95 -7.09 -4.21 29.24
C GLY A 95 -8.52 -3.79 28.95
N LYS A 96 -8.74 -2.59 28.40
CA LYS A 96 -10.06 -2.07 28.04
C LYS A 96 -10.16 -1.67 26.57
N THR A 97 -9.08 -1.19 26.01
CA THR A 97 -9.01 -0.63 24.67
C THR A 97 -7.78 -1.16 23.96
N ILE A 98 -7.88 -1.38 22.67
CA ILE A 98 -6.78 -1.82 21.83
C ILE A 98 -6.31 -0.66 20.93
N TYR A 99 -5.00 -0.51 20.84
CA TYR A 99 -4.37 0.53 20.03
C TYR A 99 -3.39 -0.10 19.06
N ASN A 100 -3.50 0.26 17.79
CA ASN A 100 -2.46 0.02 16.81
C ASN A 100 -1.85 1.36 16.42
N VAL A 101 -0.56 1.56 16.65
CA VAL A 101 0.15 2.78 16.30
C VAL A 101 1.18 2.47 15.23
N GLU A 102 1.06 3.16 14.10
CA GLU A 102 1.86 2.98 12.89
C GLU A 102 2.69 4.23 12.59
N MET A 103 3.98 4.06 12.33
CA MET A 103 4.84 5.11 11.79
C MET A 103 4.79 5.09 10.27
N GLN A 104 4.47 6.20 9.62
CA GLN A 104 4.34 6.27 8.17
C GLN A 104 5.22 7.38 7.61
N THR A 105 6.36 6.99 7.02
CA THR A 105 7.38 7.94 6.51
C THR A 105 7.34 8.15 5.01
N ALA A 106 6.61 7.31 4.28
CA ALA A 106 6.47 7.43 2.83
C ALA A 106 4.98 7.43 2.44
N GLU A 107 4.66 8.22 1.43
CA GLU A 107 3.31 8.30 0.87
C GLU A 107 3.03 7.10 -0.03
N TYR A 108 2.74 5.95 0.59
CA TYR A 108 2.20 4.81 -0.13
C TYR A 108 0.69 4.97 -0.25
N GLY A 109 0.16 4.87 -1.47
CA GLY A 109 -1.28 4.95 -1.70
C GLY A 109 -2.10 3.97 -0.84
N ALA A 110 -3.42 4.22 -0.77
CA ALA A 110 -4.39 3.35 -0.09
C ALA A 110 -4.28 3.32 1.45
N LEU A 111 -3.82 4.41 2.09
CA LEU A 111 -3.74 4.52 3.55
C LEU A 111 -5.11 4.29 4.25
N PRO A 112 -6.26 4.82 3.75
CA PRO A 112 -7.57 4.50 4.31
C PRO A 112 -7.94 3.01 4.22
N GLN A 113 -7.56 2.33 3.14
CA GLN A 113 -7.80 0.90 2.98
C GLN A 113 -6.92 0.07 3.94
N ARG A 114 -5.67 0.50 4.18
CA ARG A 114 -4.80 -0.11 5.20
C ARG A 114 -5.42 0.04 6.60
N ALA A 115 -5.90 1.24 6.96
CA ALA A 115 -6.57 1.47 8.23
C ALA A 115 -7.77 0.53 8.43
N ARG A 116 -8.57 0.31 7.37
CA ARG A 116 -9.68 -0.65 7.41
C ARG A 116 -9.19 -2.09 7.59
N LEU A 117 -8.11 -2.49 6.93
CA LEU A 117 -7.54 -3.84 7.06
C LEU A 117 -6.99 -4.06 8.47
N TYR A 118 -6.32 -3.07 9.05
CA TYR A 118 -5.80 -3.14 10.41
C TYR A 118 -6.91 -3.24 11.44
N GLN A 119 -7.99 -2.47 11.26
CA GLN A 119 -9.18 -2.58 12.09
C GLN A 119 -9.76 -4.00 12.06
N ALA A 120 -9.95 -4.56 10.87
CA ALA A 120 -10.45 -5.94 10.74
C ALA A 120 -9.53 -6.97 11.39
N HIS A 121 -8.21 -6.75 11.33
CA HIS A 121 -7.24 -7.61 12.00
C HIS A 121 -7.35 -7.52 13.53
N ILE A 122 -7.51 -6.33 14.09
CA ILE A 122 -7.77 -6.12 15.51
C ILE A 122 -9.03 -6.87 15.94
N ASP A 123 -10.15 -6.68 15.23
CA ASP A 123 -11.44 -7.23 15.59
C ASP A 123 -11.44 -8.78 15.56
N ILE A 124 -10.81 -9.37 14.53
CA ILE A 124 -10.68 -10.84 14.41
C ILE A 124 -9.85 -11.43 15.56
N ASN A 125 -8.86 -10.71 16.05
CA ASN A 125 -7.99 -11.20 17.13
C ASN A 125 -8.58 -10.99 18.52
N GLN A 126 -9.61 -10.16 18.67
CA GLN A 126 -10.28 -9.92 19.94
C GLN A 126 -11.27 -11.01 20.35
N LEU A 127 -11.94 -11.64 19.38
CA LEU A 127 -13.01 -12.59 19.65
C LEU A 127 -12.58 -14.03 19.36
N GLU A 128 -12.81 -14.90 20.34
CA GLU A 128 -12.76 -16.35 20.15
C GLU A 128 -14.10 -16.89 19.66
N ARG A 129 -14.08 -18.15 19.20
CA ARG A 129 -15.31 -18.81 18.75
C ARG A 129 -16.33 -18.98 19.89
N GLY A 130 -17.51 -18.40 19.70
CA GLY A 130 -18.61 -18.49 20.65
C GLY A 130 -18.72 -17.30 21.59
N GLN A 131 -17.81 -16.36 21.51
CA GLN A 131 -17.95 -15.07 22.21
C GLN A 131 -18.98 -14.18 21.52
N ASN A 132 -19.58 -13.27 22.29
CA ASN A 132 -20.57 -12.33 21.79
C ASN A 132 -19.89 -11.11 21.14
N PHE A 133 -20.58 -10.46 20.21
CA PHE A 133 -20.03 -9.26 19.54
C PHE A 133 -19.94 -8.04 20.47
N ASP A 134 -20.70 -7.99 21.55
CA ASP A 134 -20.64 -6.96 22.58
C ASP A 134 -19.40 -7.07 23.49
N GLU A 135 -18.63 -8.14 23.35
CA GLU A 135 -17.32 -8.30 23.97
C GLU A 135 -16.18 -7.63 23.18
N LEU A 136 -16.46 -7.13 21.95
CA LEU A 136 -15.51 -6.31 21.22
C LEU A 136 -15.23 -5.01 21.98
N ARG A 137 -13.96 -4.79 22.26
CA ARG A 137 -13.51 -3.59 22.99
C ARG A 137 -13.26 -2.44 22.01
N PRO A 138 -13.36 -1.19 22.47
CA PRO A 138 -12.95 -0.03 21.68
C PRO A 138 -11.57 -0.22 21.09
N SER A 139 -11.37 0.27 19.86
CA SER A 139 -10.10 0.12 19.17
C SER A 139 -9.72 1.36 18.38
N TYR A 140 -8.42 1.65 18.38
CA TYR A 140 -7.83 2.79 17.70
C TYR A 140 -6.77 2.32 16.70
N VAL A 141 -6.96 2.67 15.42
CA VAL A 141 -5.92 2.57 14.40
C VAL A 141 -5.35 3.97 14.19
N ILE A 142 -4.11 4.15 14.62
CA ILE A 142 -3.43 5.44 14.68
C ILE A 142 -2.25 5.43 13.71
N PHE A 143 -2.21 6.40 12.80
CA PHE A 143 -1.07 6.64 11.92
C PHE A 143 -0.38 7.93 12.30
N ILE A 144 0.95 7.90 12.43
CA ILE A 144 1.79 9.09 12.57
C ILE A 144 2.51 9.27 11.23
N CYS A 145 2.10 10.28 10.45
CA CYS A 145 2.56 10.50 9.09
C CYS A 145 3.56 11.65 9.05
N THR A 146 4.73 11.45 8.39
CA THR A 146 5.70 12.53 8.15
C THR A 146 5.34 13.38 6.92
N PHE A 147 4.14 13.24 6.41
CA PHE A 147 3.53 13.97 5.30
C PHE A 147 2.05 14.21 5.59
N ASP A 148 1.39 15.08 4.80
CA ASP A 148 -0.05 15.30 4.94
C ASP A 148 -0.87 14.24 4.20
N PRO A 149 -1.52 13.29 4.89
CA PRO A 149 -2.19 12.16 4.25
C PRO A 149 -3.48 12.54 3.49
N PHE A 150 -4.03 13.75 3.72
CA PHE A 150 -5.29 14.19 3.12
C PHE A 150 -5.23 15.59 2.48
N GLY A 151 -4.07 16.25 2.47
CA GLY A 151 -3.83 17.51 1.78
C GLY A 151 -4.60 18.72 2.34
N GLN A 152 -4.99 18.70 3.63
CA GLN A 152 -5.72 19.79 4.28
C GLN A 152 -4.91 20.50 5.38
N SER A 153 -3.62 20.24 5.46
CA SER A 153 -2.66 20.83 6.39
C SER A 153 -3.02 20.70 7.88
N ARG A 154 -3.95 19.82 8.24
CA ARG A 154 -4.33 19.64 9.64
C ARG A 154 -3.30 18.80 10.38
N TYR A 155 -3.12 19.11 11.67
CA TYR A 155 -2.29 18.29 12.58
C TYR A 155 -2.88 16.91 12.84
N GLN A 156 -4.21 16.81 12.86
CA GLN A 156 -4.95 15.59 13.17
C GLN A 156 -6.18 15.45 12.30
N TYR A 157 -6.40 14.23 11.81
CA TYR A 157 -7.63 13.80 11.15
C TYR A 157 -8.22 12.63 11.92
N SER A 158 -9.50 12.76 12.30
CA SER A 158 -10.23 11.74 13.06
C SER A 158 -11.42 11.25 12.25
N PHE A 159 -11.53 9.95 12.10
CA PHE A 159 -12.60 9.32 11.32
C PHE A 159 -13.42 8.37 12.19
N ARG A 160 -14.72 8.44 12.01
CA ARG A 160 -15.75 7.58 12.62
C ARG A 160 -16.78 7.20 11.58
N ASN A 161 -17.52 6.14 11.83
CA ASN A 161 -18.67 5.77 11.02
C ASN A 161 -19.89 6.64 11.37
N VAL A 162 -20.50 7.25 10.35
CA VAL A 162 -21.61 8.20 10.52
C VAL A 162 -22.77 7.81 9.62
N CYS A 163 -24.00 7.83 10.14
CA CYS A 163 -25.24 7.69 9.38
C CYS A 163 -25.43 8.94 8.49
N ARG A 164 -25.49 8.76 7.19
CA ARG A 164 -25.65 9.88 6.22
C ARG A 164 -26.99 10.59 6.35
N GLU A 165 -28.03 9.86 6.73
CA GLU A 165 -29.41 10.34 6.81
C GLU A 165 -29.65 11.19 8.05
N THR A 166 -28.99 10.87 9.17
CA THR A 166 -29.23 11.54 10.47
C THR A 166 -28.04 12.36 10.96
N GLY A 167 -26.84 12.15 10.41
CA GLY A 167 -25.58 12.71 10.93
C GLY A 167 -25.11 12.08 12.24
N GLY A 168 -25.83 11.09 12.79
CA GLY A 168 -25.46 10.40 14.01
C GLY A 168 -24.30 9.42 13.83
N GLU A 169 -23.50 9.23 14.88
CA GLU A 169 -22.41 8.24 14.88
C GLU A 169 -22.97 6.82 15.01
N LEU A 170 -22.33 5.83 14.39
CA LEU A 170 -22.70 4.42 14.50
C LEU A 170 -22.42 3.84 15.90
N GLN A 171 -21.54 4.46 16.66
CA GLN A 171 -21.12 4.02 18.00
C GLN A 171 -20.53 2.60 18.04
N ASP A 172 -19.80 2.23 16.97
CA ASP A 172 -19.11 0.94 16.83
C ASP A 172 -17.75 0.90 17.53
N GLU A 173 -17.36 1.99 18.21
CA GLU A 173 -16.12 2.15 18.98
C GLU A 173 -14.84 1.83 18.20
N ALA A 174 -14.90 1.93 16.86
CA ALA A 174 -13.79 1.72 15.93
C ALA A 174 -13.26 3.07 15.39
N TYR A 175 -12.16 3.55 15.93
CA TYR A 175 -11.60 4.87 15.66
C TYR A 175 -10.37 4.80 14.74
N LYS A 176 -10.27 5.75 13.80
CA LYS A 176 -9.11 5.90 12.94
C LYS A 176 -8.57 7.30 13.03
N LEU A 177 -7.31 7.44 13.45
CA LEU A 177 -6.65 8.72 13.67
C LEU A 177 -5.40 8.81 12.80
N PHE A 178 -5.21 9.97 12.18
CA PHE A 178 -4.02 10.26 11.40
C PHE A 178 -3.42 11.56 11.91
N PHE A 179 -2.19 11.48 12.40
CA PHE A 179 -1.43 12.63 12.85
C PHE A 179 -0.44 13.02 11.75
N ASN A 180 -0.43 14.31 11.41
CA ASN A 180 0.42 14.87 10.38
C ASN A 180 1.52 15.71 11.04
N THR A 181 2.77 15.27 10.91
CA THR A 181 3.90 15.99 11.52
C THR A 181 4.22 17.31 10.82
N THR A 182 3.73 17.50 9.59
CA THR A 182 3.88 18.75 8.80
C THR A 182 2.65 19.65 8.89
N GLY A 183 1.67 19.29 9.74
CA GLY A 183 0.43 20.05 9.90
C GLY A 183 0.66 21.47 10.40
N THR A 184 -0.23 22.38 9.99
CA THR A 184 -0.24 23.80 10.39
C THR A 184 -1.59 24.24 10.91
N GLU A 185 -2.66 23.47 10.64
CA GLU A 185 -4.03 23.83 10.92
C GLU A 185 -4.65 22.97 12.03
N GLY A 186 -5.50 23.58 12.82
CA GLY A 186 -6.23 22.95 13.92
C GLY A 186 -5.57 23.18 15.27
N GLU A 187 -6.39 23.06 16.32
CA GLU A 187 -5.95 23.17 17.71
C GLU A 187 -5.53 21.80 18.24
N ILE A 188 -4.33 21.73 18.77
CA ILE A 188 -3.78 20.53 19.42
C ILE A 188 -3.05 20.95 20.71
N SER A 189 -2.86 20.00 21.63
CA SER A 189 -2.11 20.27 22.85
C SER A 189 -0.66 20.68 22.55
N PRO A 190 -0.04 21.52 23.40
CA PRO A 190 1.38 21.85 23.24
C PRO A 190 2.28 20.63 23.19
N SER A 191 2.02 19.62 24.03
CA SER A 191 2.79 18.37 24.06
C SER A 191 2.67 17.58 22.77
N LEU A 192 1.49 17.49 22.18
CA LEU A 192 1.29 16.86 20.88
C LEU A 192 2.02 17.62 19.77
N ARG A 193 1.96 18.94 19.77
CA ARG A 193 2.67 19.79 18.81
C ARG A 193 4.19 19.56 18.88
N GLU A 194 4.77 19.59 20.08
CA GLU A 194 6.20 19.32 20.26
C GLU A 194 6.57 17.90 19.79
N MET A 195 5.74 16.91 20.11
CA MET A 195 5.95 15.52 19.69
C MET A 195 5.94 15.35 18.17
N LEU A 196 4.98 15.98 17.48
CA LEU A 196 4.91 15.96 16.02
C LEU A 196 6.12 16.66 15.38
N GLN A 197 6.56 17.79 15.94
CA GLN A 197 7.77 18.50 15.49
C GLN A 197 9.04 17.64 15.67
N TYR A 198 9.16 16.96 16.80
CA TYR A 198 10.28 16.02 17.05
C TYR A 198 10.28 14.89 16.01
N ILE A 199 9.14 14.21 15.81
CA ILE A 199 9.04 13.12 14.82
C ILE A 199 9.30 13.63 13.40
N ASN A 200 8.90 14.86 13.06
CA ASN A 200 9.12 15.41 11.73
C ASN A 200 10.62 15.48 11.38
N ASN A 201 11.44 15.92 12.33
CA ASN A 201 12.88 16.00 12.12
C ASN A 201 13.67 15.73 13.43
N PRO A 202 13.80 14.45 13.83
CA PRO A 202 14.45 14.10 15.09
C PRO A 202 15.90 14.61 15.19
N GLY A 203 16.64 14.55 14.08
CA GLY A 203 18.06 14.96 14.06
C GLY A 203 18.31 16.46 14.23
N ALA A 204 17.33 17.32 13.91
CA ALA A 204 17.43 18.77 14.08
C ALA A 204 16.64 19.30 15.27
N TYR A 205 15.81 18.47 15.92
CA TYR A 205 14.99 18.89 17.05
C TYR A 205 15.85 19.10 18.32
N PRO A 206 15.74 20.24 19.00
CA PRO A 206 16.55 20.52 20.19
C PRO A 206 15.97 19.82 21.44
N VAL A 207 16.16 18.51 21.53
CA VAL A 207 15.59 17.65 22.59
C VAL A 207 15.82 18.23 23.99
N GLN A 208 17.01 18.78 24.28
CA GLN A 208 17.36 19.33 25.57
C GLN A 208 16.50 20.54 26.00
N LYS A 209 15.83 21.18 25.04
CA LYS A 209 14.91 22.31 25.29
C LYS A 209 13.45 21.89 25.44
N SER A 210 13.12 20.66 25.10
CA SER A 210 11.75 20.16 25.22
C SER A 210 11.33 20.07 26.69
N LYS A 211 10.06 20.41 26.94
CA LYS A 211 9.39 20.21 28.22
C LYS A 211 8.59 18.90 28.25
N VAL A 212 8.53 18.18 27.13
CA VAL A 212 7.78 16.94 27.01
C VAL A 212 8.69 15.77 27.38
N GLU A 213 8.49 15.22 28.56
CA GLU A 213 9.29 14.10 29.11
C GLU A 213 9.34 12.89 28.15
N LEU A 214 8.25 12.64 27.43
CA LEU A 214 8.17 11.56 26.44
C LEU A 214 9.27 11.67 25.37
N ILE A 215 9.56 12.88 24.88
CA ILE A 215 10.60 13.11 23.85
C ILE A 215 11.98 12.71 24.39
N HIS A 216 12.29 13.08 25.64
CA HIS A 216 13.56 12.69 26.27
C HIS A 216 13.67 11.17 26.42
N ARG A 217 12.59 10.51 26.84
CA ARG A 217 12.56 9.05 26.99
C ARG A 217 12.75 8.32 25.67
N ILE A 218 12.07 8.79 24.61
CA ILE A 218 12.22 8.22 23.27
C ILE A 218 13.66 8.41 22.78
N GLU A 219 14.22 9.62 22.89
CA GLU A 219 15.59 9.87 22.42
C GLU A 219 16.61 9.03 23.17
N THR A 220 16.46 8.89 24.49
CA THR A 220 17.31 7.99 25.29
C THR A 220 17.22 6.55 24.79
N ALA A 221 16.00 6.02 24.57
CA ALA A 221 15.82 4.66 24.08
C ALA A 221 16.39 4.47 22.65
N VAL A 222 16.27 5.48 21.80
CA VAL A 222 16.87 5.50 20.45
C VAL A 222 18.40 5.49 20.53
N GLU A 223 18.98 6.27 21.44
CA GLU A 223 20.44 6.31 21.66
C GLU A 223 20.97 4.97 22.19
N GLU A 224 20.31 4.40 23.20
CA GLU A 224 20.64 3.09 23.75
C GLU A 224 20.56 1.99 22.68
N ALA A 225 19.51 1.99 21.86
CA ALA A 225 19.37 1.05 20.75
C ALA A 225 20.52 1.18 19.74
N ASN A 226 20.86 2.39 19.33
CA ASN A 226 21.97 2.64 18.40
C ASN A 226 23.34 2.22 18.95
N GLN A 227 23.51 2.18 20.28
CA GLN A 227 24.72 1.71 20.94
C GLN A 227 24.73 0.19 21.19
N ASN A 228 23.58 -0.46 21.12
CA ASN A 228 23.41 -1.89 21.37
C ASN A 228 23.82 -2.73 20.15
N ASP A 229 24.84 -3.58 20.31
CA ASP A 229 25.38 -4.41 19.23
C ASP A 229 24.38 -5.48 18.73
N GLU A 230 23.51 -5.98 19.59
CA GLU A 230 22.48 -6.95 19.21
C GLU A 230 21.42 -6.29 18.33
N TRP A 231 20.93 -5.11 18.74
CA TRP A 231 19.99 -4.33 17.96
C TRP A 231 20.60 -3.95 16.60
N ARG A 232 21.85 -3.53 16.55
CA ARG A 232 22.56 -3.19 15.31
C ARG A 232 22.63 -4.37 14.34
N ARG A 233 22.94 -5.57 14.84
CA ARG A 233 22.94 -6.80 14.02
C ARG A 233 21.55 -7.13 13.50
N MET A 234 20.53 -7.02 14.35
CA MET A 234 19.13 -7.20 13.95
C MET A 234 18.71 -6.22 12.85
N TYR A 235 19.06 -4.94 13.01
CA TYR A 235 18.79 -3.88 12.03
C TYR A 235 19.47 -4.16 10.68
N MET A 236 20.74 -4.55 10.67
CA MET A 236 21.46 -4.92 9.45
C MET A 236 20.79 -6.11 8.73
N THR A 237 20.40 -7.13 9.48
CA THR A 237 19.68 -8.28 8.92
C THR A 237 18.35 -7.88 8.32
N TRP A 238 17.61 -7.00 9.01
CA TRP A 238 16.34 -6.46 8.53
C TRP A 238 16.53 -5.66 7.22
N GLN A 239 17.55 -4.79 7.16
CA GLN A 239 17.85 -4.04 5.93
C GLN A 239 18.15 -4.97 4.73
N ILE A 240 18.92 -6.04 4.95
CA ILE A 240 19.22 -7.02 3.91
C ILE A 240 17.91 -7.66 3.41
N ARG A 241 17.06 -8.15 4.31
CA ARG A 241 15.76 -8.76 3.96
C ARG A 241 14.84 -7.81 3.21
N GLN A 242 14.77 -6.53 3.61
CA GLN A 242 13.99 -5.50 2.92
C GLN A 242 14.48 -5.31 1.49
N ARG A 243 15.79 -5.16 1.31
CA ARG A 243 16.38 -5.00 -0.02
C ARG A 243 16.15 -6.21 -0.92
N GLU A 244 16.25 -7.41 -0.37
CA GLU A 244 15.94 -8.66 -1.10
C GLU A 244 14.47 -8.71 -1.52
N ALA A 245 13.55 -8.32 -0.64
CA ALA A 245 12.12 -8.26 -0.93
C ALA A 245 11.79 -7.22 -2.03
N GLU A 246 12.42 -6.05 -1.99
CA GLU A 246 12.29 -5.02 -3.03
C GLU A 246 12.77 -5.54 -4.39
N LEU A 247 13.97 -6.10 -4.45
CA LEU A 247 14.52 -6.66 -5.68
C LEU A 247 13.66 -7.80 -6.25
N LEU A 248 13.10 -8.64 -5.37
CA LEU A 248 12.20 -9.71 -5.79
C LEU A 248 10.86 -9.13 -6.30
N GLY A 249 10.35 -8.10 -5.65
CA GLY A 249 9.16 -7.36 -6.07
C GLY A 249 9.33 -6.73 -7.44
N GLU A 250 10.45 -6.04 -7.66
CA GLU A 250 10.80 -5.44 -8.95
C GLU A 250 10.88 -6.48 -10.07
N LYS A 251 11.61 -7.57 -9.85
CA LYS A 251 11.71 -8.68 -10.83
C LYS A 251 10.33 -9.26 -11.19
N ARG A 252 9.48 -9.47 -10.18
CA ARG A 252 8.10 -9.94 -10.41
C ARG A 252 7.28 -8.92 -11.18
N GLY A 253 7.41 -7.63 -10.86
CA GLY A 253 6.73 -6.53 -11.54
C GLY A 253 7.09 -6.46 -13.02
N ILE A 254 8.38 -6.55 -13.35
CA ILE A 254 8.89 -6.58 -14.73
C ILE A 254 8.31 -7.78 -15.48
N ALA A 255 8.41 -8.99 -14.93
CA ALA A 255 7.91 -10.21 -15.59
C ALA A 255 6.40 -10.17 -15.85
N ILE A 256 5.62 -9.63 -14.90
CA ILE A 256 4.17 -9.43 -15.08
C ILE A 256 3.89 -8.38 -16.15
N GLY A 257 4.65 -7.26 -16.14
CA GLY A 257 4.54 -6.19 -17.13
C GLY A 257 4.83 -6.66 -18.55
N GLU A 258 5.92 -7.41 -18.75
CA GLU A 258 6.30 -8.00 -20.03
C GLU A 258 5.22 -8.96 -20.54
N LYS A 259 4.75 -9.88 -19.69
CA LYS A 259 3.70 -10.84 -20.07
C LYS A 259 2.40 -10.13 -20.49
N ARG A 260 1.98 -9.09 -19.76
CA ARG A 260 0.81 -8.30 -20.09
C ARG A 260 1.03 -7.50 -21.36
N GLY A 261 2.19 -6.91 -21.55
CA GLY A 261 2.56 -6.14 -22.73
C GLY A 261 2.50 -6.99 -24.01
N ILE A 262 3.05 -8.21 -23.97
CA ILE A 262 2.99 -9.17 -25.07
C ILE A 262 1.54 -9.53 -25.40
N ALA A 263 0.74 -9.92 -24.41
CA ALA A 263 -0.66 -10.31 -24.62
C ALA A 263 -1.50 -9.17 -25.26
N ILE A 264 -1.35 -7.93 -24.74
CA ILE A 264 -2.04 -6.76 -25.31
C ILE A 264 -1.53 -6.44 -26.73
N GLY A 265 -0.23 -6.61 -26.97
CA GLY A 265 0.38 -6.41 -28.29
C GLY A 265 -0.12 -7.40 -29.33
N GLU A 266 -0.20 -8.67 -28.96
CA GLU A 266 -0.75 -9.74 -29.81
C GLU A 266 -2.23 -9.50 -30.14
N GLU A 267 -3.06 -9.21 -29.13
CA GLU A 267 -4.49 -8.93 -29.32
C GLU A 267 -4.72 -7.74 -30.28
N ARG A 268 -4.00 -6.63 -30.05
CA ARG A 268 -4.08 -5.46 -30.94
C ARG A 268 -3.54 -5.75 -32.34
N GLY A 269 -2.46 -6.51 -32.45
CA GLY A 269 -1.86 -6.89 -33.72
C GLY A 269 -2.83 -7.73 -34.58
N ILE A 270 -3.50 -8.69 -33.95
CA ILE A 270 -4.53 -9.50 -34.62
C ILE A 270 -5.69 -8.64 -35.10
N ALA A 271 -6.26 -7.80 -34.21
CA ALA A 271 -7.39 -6.93 -34.55
C ALA A 271 -7.08 -5.98 -35.75
N ILE A 272 -5.90 -5.33 -35.70
CA ILE A 272 -5.46 -4.46 -36.80
C ILE A 272 -5.21 -5.26 -38.09
N GLY A 273 -4.62 -6.47 -37.93
CA GLY A 273 -4.37 -7.35 -39.10
C GLY A 273 -5.66 -7.79 -39.78
N GLU A 274 -6.66 -8.19 -39.01
CA GLU A 274 -7.98 -8.58 -39.51
C GLU A 274 -8.69 -7.42 -40.23
N GLU A 275 -8.74 -6.23 -39.58
CA GLU A 275 -9.36 -5.05 -40.18
C GLU A 275 -8.71 -4.66 -41.53
N ARG A 276 -7.37 -4.64 -41.57
CA ARG A 276 -6.62 -4.37 -42.81
C ARG A 276 -6.83 -5.46 -43.84
N GLY A 277 -6.82 -6.73 -43.41
CA GLY A 277 -7.06 -7.87 -44.31
C GLY A 277 -8.43 -7.81 -44.96
N ILE A 278 -9.50 -7.50 -44.22
CA ILE A 278 -10.86 -7.33 -44.74
C ILE A 278 -10.88 -6.18 -45.74
N THR A 279 -10.34 -5.02 -45.37
CA THR A 279 -10.34 -3.83 -46.27
C THR A 279 -9.59 -4.10 -47.58
N ILE A 280 -8.43 -4.72 -47.50
CA ILE A 280 -7.63 -5.08 -48.70
C ILE A 280 -8.36 -6.13 -49.52
N GLY A 281 -8.95 -7.16 -48.86
CA GLY A 281 -9.70 -8.22 -49.54
C GLY A 281 -10.94 -7.68 -50.28
N GLU A 282 -11.72 -6.82 -49.63
CA GLU A 282 -12.88 -6.17 -50.23
C GLU A 282 -12.50 -5.31 -51.48
N LYS A 283 -11.42 -4.52 -51.33
CA LYS A 283 -10.95 -3.69 -52.44
C LYS A 283 -10.48 -4.55 -53.62
N ARG A 284 -9.72 -5.61 -53.33
CA ARG A 284 -9.25 -6.55 -54.35
C ARG A 284 -10.41 -7.28 -55.06
N GLY A 285 -11.40 -7.76 -54.28
CA GLY A 285 -12.60 -8.39 -54.81
C GLY A 285 -13.41 -7.45 -55.70
N LYS A 286 -13.58 -6.18 -55.30
CA LYS A 286 -14.24 -5.15 -56.15
C LYS A 286 -13.50 -4.89 -57.45
N LEU A 287 -12.16 -4.82 -57.41
CA LEU A 287 -11.35 -4.62 -58.62
C LEU A 287 -11.37 -5.83 -59.55
N GLU A 288 -11.31 -7.04 -59.04
CA GLU A 288 -11.43 -8.27 -59.84
C GLU A 288 -12.81 -8.39 -60.50
N THR A 289 -13.87 -8.11 -59.74
CA THR A 289 -15.24 -8.09 -60.29
C THR A 289 -15.40 -7.02 -61.35
N ALA A 290 -14.90 -5.81 -61.12
CA ALA A 290 -14.92 -4.71 -62.07
C ALA A 290 -14.17 -5.08 -63.36
N ARG A 291 -13.00 -5.73 -63.24
CA ARG A 291 -12.19 -6.20 -64.38
C ARG A 291 -12.96 -7.21 -65.27
N ALA A 292 -13.67 -8.13 -64.63
CA ALA A 292 -14.52 -9.07 -65.36
C ALA A 292 -15.72 -8.37 -66.09
N MET A 293 -16.39 -7.47 -65.35
CA MET A 293 -17.55 -6.73 -65.88
C MET A 293 -17.21 -5.75 -67.02
N LEU A 294 -16.05 -5.10 -67.00
CA LEU A 294 -15.62 -4.17 -68.05
C LEU A 294 -15.42 -4.84 -69.43
N ARG A 295 -15.37 -6.18 -69.49
CA ARG A 295 -15.30 -6.92 -70.73
C ARG A 295 -16.67 -6.97 -71.48
N GLU A 296 -17.77 -6.84 -70.72
CA GLU A 296 -19.12 -7.05 -71.26
C GLU A 296 -20.08 -5.85 -71.06
N LEU A 297 -19.77 -4.98 -70.07
CA LEU A 297 -20.68 -3.91 -69.68
C LEU A 297 -20.02 -2.51 -69.79
N PRO A 298 -20.85 -1.49 -70.09
CA PRO A 298 -20.37 -0.11 -70.08
C PRO A 298 -19.87 0.34 -68.72
N MET A 299 -18.80 1.14 -68.70
CA MET A 299 -18.10 1.62 -67.48
C MET A 299 -19.07 2.27 -66.47
N ALA A 300 -20.09 3.00 -66.94
CA ALA A 300 -21.11 3.63 -66.06
C ALA A 300 -21.91 2.60 -65.23
N GLN A 301 -22.18 1.42 -65.81
CA GLN A 301 -22.87 0.34 -65.12
C GLN A 301 -21.94 -0.37 -64.13
N VAL A 302 -20.70 -0.59 -64.53
CA VAL A 302 -19.71 -1.20 -63.66
C VAL A 302 -19.46 -0.33 -62.40
N ALA A 303 -19.38 1.00 -62.59
CA ALA A 303 -19.23 1.94 -61.42
C ALA A 303 -20.40 1.78 -60.45
N ARG A 304 -21.64 1.66 -60.95
CA ARG A 304 -22.86 1.50 -60.14
C ARG A 304 -22.87 0.19 -59.32
N PHE A 305 -22.36 -0.89 -59.89
CA PHE A 305 -22.38 -2.21 -59.25
C PHE A 305 -21.23 -2.40 -58.27
N THR A 306 -20.06 -1.87 -58.57
CA THR A 306 -18.84 -2.08 -57.78
C THR A 306 -18.55 -0.98 -56.76
N GLY A 307 -19.15 0.22 -56.99
CA GLY A 307 -18.89 1.41 -56.18
C GLY A 307 -17.48 2.00 -56.36
N LEU A 308 -16.77 1.56 -57.44
CA LEU A 308 -15.47 2.12 -57.79
C LEU A 308 -15.62 3.46 -58.50
N SER A 309 -14.65 4.33 -58.26
CA SER A 309 -14.59 5.64 -58.92
C SER A 309 -14.31 5.50 -60.39
N ARG A 310 -14.68 6.55 -61.17
CA ARG A 310 -14.44 6.59 -62.60
C ARG A 310 -12.94 6.50 -62.94
N GLU A 311 -12.12 7.09 -62.10
CA GLU A 311 -10.67 7.08 -62.24
C GLU A 311 -10.08 5.67 -62.06
N GLU A 312 -10.56 4.93 -61.04
CA GLU A 312 -10.14 3.55 -60.77
C GLU A 312 -10.56 2.62 -61.91
N LEU A 313 -11.75 2.82 -62.46
CA LEU A 313 -12.25 2.03 -63.61
C LEU A 313 -11.54 2.37 -64.94
N GLN A 314 -11.14 3.62 -65.15
CA GLN A 314 -10.32 4.02 -66.28
C GLN A 314 -8.92 3.37 -66.24
N SER A 315 -8.30 3.36 -65.08
CA SER A 315 -7.02 2.68 -64.85
C SER A 315 -7.11 1.19 -65.16
N LEU A 316 -8.20 0.52 -64.67
CA LEU A 316 -8.47 -0.88 -64.93
C LEU A 316 -8.72 -1.20 -66.40
N ALA A 317 -9.46 -0.33 -67.08
CA ALA A 317 -9.77 -0.47 -68.55
C ALA A 317 -8.46 -0.35 -69.35
N GLY A 318 -7.58 0.56 -69.01
CA GLY A 318 -6.26 0.70 -69.62
C GLY A 318 -5.36 -0.54 -69.51
N GLU A 319 -5.50 -1.29 -68.39
CA GLU A 319 -4.77 -2.55 -68.17
C GLU A 319 -5.34 -3.74 -68.97
N ILE A 320 -6.63 -3.67 -69.38
CA ILE A 320 -7.35 -4.72 -70.11
C ILE A 320 -7.19 -4.57 -71.64
N ALA A 321 -6.92 -3.34 -72.11
CA ALA A 321 -6.70 -3.11 -73.52
C ALA A 321 -5.41 -3.81 -73.99
N PRO A 322 -5.44 -4.64 -75.08
CA PRO A 322 -4.20 -5.26 -75.58
C PRO A 322 -3.24 -4.13 -75.99
N GLN A 323 -2.02 -4.21 -75.53
CA GLN A 323 -0.92 -3.37 -76.06
C GLN A 323 -0.79 -3.69 -77.53
N ALA A 324 -1.14 -2.71 -78.36
CA ALA A 324 -1.08 -2.79 -79.84
C ALA A 324 0.39 -2.73 -80.30
#